data_5964d9c739ff1a6c71b599f7a385aea7
#
_entry.id   5964d9c739ff1a6c71b599f7a385aea7
#
_cell.length_a   1.000
_cell.length_b   1.000
_cell.length_c   1.000
_cell.angle_alpha   90.00
_cell.angle_beta   90.00
_cell.angle_gamma   90.00
#
_symmetry.space_group_name_H-M   'P 1'
#
loop_
_entity.id
_entity.type
_entity.pdbx_description
1 polymer ?
#
loop_
_entity_poly.entity_id
_entity_poly.type
_entity_poly.pdbx_seq_one_letter_code
_entity_poly.pdbx_strand_id
1 'polypeptide(L)'
;MGLFPSTALMIVDALGRAQGSESMQRKDAMLPASQGKPAIIGFSCPIKVWGSLRNIEWLRYDDKVVNPSPIQQAGARMKIHEYQAKDILRKYGVAVPNGEMAISFEEADSAAKALFSAGHAVVVVKAQIHAGGRGKGGGVKLAKTIEDANAASKAILGMQLITHQTGPAGQKVQRLLVEAGSAIARELYLGLVLDRASSKVVFMASQAGGMEIEEVAHDTPEKIFKEYIDPAIGMQAWQARSLAFKLGLETAQIGEAVKFMLGLYKAFIETDSTLMEINPFITTKDGKLLALDCKINFDDNAMFRHKDLKELRDISEEDPLEVEASKFALNYIKLDGTIACMVNGAGLAMATMDIIQYAGGSPANFLDVGGGANQEQIENAFGILLSDPNVKCIFINIFGGILRVDVLATAVVAAAKKLGVKIPIVLRLEGTNVEEGRKIIAESGLKFSIGATMKEAADLAVAAAKG
;
A
#
# COMPACT_ATOMS: atom_id res chain seq x y z
N MET A 1 -33.04 0.79 1.78
CA MET A 1 -33.46 1.98 2.55
C MET A 1 -32.93 1.84 3.96
N GLY A 2 -32.00 2.68 4.36
CA GLY A 2 -31.36 2.70 5.67
C GLY A 2 -30.11 3.57 5.60
N LEU A 3 -30.30 4.88 5.69
CA LEU A 3 -29.26 5.91 5.70
C LEU A 3 -28.51 5.87 7.04
N PHE A 4 -27.19 5.73 7.01
CA PHE A 4 -26.32 6.04 8.14
C PHE A 4 -26.00 7.54 8.14
N PRO A 5 -26.15 8.26 9.25
CA PRO A 5 -25.76 9.67 9.33
C PRO A 5 -24.25 9.81 9.47
N SER A 6 -23.71 10.70 8.69
CA SER A 6 -22.30 11.07 8.66
C SER A 6 -21.86 11.75 9.95
N THR A 7 -20.64 11.48 10.38
CA THR A 7 -19.93 12.02 11.56
C THR A 7 -19.83 13.56 11.60
N ALA A 8 -20.27 14.26 10.57
CA ALA A 8 -20.33 15.73 10.52
C ALA A 8 -21.45 16.35 11.38
N LEU A 9 -22.45 15.55 11.79
CA LEU A 9 -23.58 16.07 12.55
C LEU A 9 -23.33 16.13 14.07
N MET A 10 -22.30 15.44 14.58
CA MET A 10 -21.97 15.47 16.03
C MET A 10 -21.19 16.69 16.51
N ILE A 11 -20.58 17.45 15.59
CA ILE A 11 -19.84 18.68 15.96
C ILE A 11 -20.77 19.89 16.09
N VAL A 12 -21.93 19.88 15.43
CA VAL A 12 -22.89 20.98 15.48
C VAL A 12 -23.72 20.94 16.78
N ASP A 13 -23.96 19.76 17.36
CA ASP A 13 -24.77 19.62 18.58
C ASP A 13 -24.02 19.97 19.89
N ALA A 14 -22.68 19.94 19.87
CA ALA A 14 -21.84 20.35 20.98
C ALA A 14 -21.68 21.87 21.13
N LEU A 15 -21.91 22.63 20.05
CA LEU A 15 -21.86 24.09 20.04
C LEU A 15 -23.21 24.76 20.32
N GLY A 16 -24.33 24.03 20.25
CA GLY A 16 -25.68 24.52 20.43
C GLY A 16 -26.15 24.66 21.88
N ARG A 17 -25.40 24.14 22.87
CA ARG A 17 -25.82 24.18 24.29
C ARG A 17 -25.14 25.23 25.17
N ALA A 18 -24.32 26.11 24.59
CA ALA A 18 -23.59 27.14 25.32
C ALA A 18 -24.11 28.56 25.10
N GLN A 19 -25.23 28.78 24.45
CA GLN A 19 -25.87 30.11 24.33
C GLN A 19 -27.34 30.06 24.65
N GLY A 20 -27.62 30.13 25.93
CA GLY A 20 -28.89 30.58 26.46
C GLY A 20 -28.75 32.02 26.95
N SER A 21 -29.71 32.87 26.52
CA SER A 21 -29.97 34.24 26.95
C SER A 21 -28.97 35.35 26.51
N GLU A 22 -29.37 36.06 25.45
CA GLU A 22 -29.60 37.50 25.50
C GLU A 22 -30.14 37.98 24.17
N SER A 23 -31.28 38.66 24.22
CA SER A 23 -31.99 39.29 23.09
C SER A 23 -31.21 40.49 22.57
N MET A 24 -31.01 40.60 21.28
CA MET A 24 -30.58 41.85 20.62
C MET A 24 -31.37 42.15 19.34
N GLN A 25 -32.00 43.28 19.38
CA GLN A 25 -32.88 43.86 18.37
C GLN A 25 -32.15 44.12 17.03
N ARG A 26 -32.83 43.85 15.92
CA ARG A 26 -32.47 44.27 14.58
C ARG A 26 -32.63 45.79 14.42
N LYS A 27 -31.63 46.44 13.84
CA LYS A 27 -31.78 47.71 13.10
C LYS A 27 -31.16 47.57 11.71
N ASP A 28 -32.03 47.79 10.73
CA ASP A 28 -31.68 47.86 9.32
C ASP A 28 -30.85 49.09 9.02
N ALA A 29 -29.78 48.93 8.25
CA ALA A 29 -29.17 50.06 7.51
C ALA A 29 -28.66 49.53 6.14
N MET A 30 -29.34 50.00 5.10
CA MET A 30 -28.91 49.93 3.69
C MET A 30 -27.68 50.77 3.48
N LEU A 31 -26.71 50.27 2.71
CA LEU A 31 -25.68 51.07 2.02
C LEU A 31 -25.43 50.52 0.61
N PRO A 32 -25.08 51.40 -0.35
CA PRO A 32 -25.17 51.14 -1.79
C PRO A 32 -23.93 50.45 -2.37
N ALA A 33 -24.16 49.86 -3.54
CA ALA A 33 -23.18 49.14 -4.36
C ALA A 33 -22.08 50.06 -4.94
N SER A 34 -20.80 49.66 -4.81
CA SER A 34 -19.72 50.06 -5.74
C SER A 34 -18.57 49.04 -5.75
N GLN A 35 -18.36 48.49 -6.91
CA GLN A 35 -17.12 48.01 -7.55
C GLN A 35 -15.97 47.38 -6.72
N GLY A 36 -15.79 46.06 -6.91
CA GLY A 36 -14.49 45.49 -7.27
C GLY A 36 -13.46 45.24 -6.16
N LYS A 37 -13.46 44.06 -5.58
CA LYS A 37 -12.35 43.13 -5.20
C LYS A 37 -12.84 42.19 -4.08
N PRO A 38 -12.47 40.91 -4.04
CA PRO A 38 -12.89 40.04 -2.94
C PRO A 38 -12.15 40.40 -1.65
N ALA A 39 -12.90 40.81 -0.64
CA ALA A 39 -12.38 41.07 0.70
C ALA A 39 -12.32 39.72 1.45
N ILE A 40 -11.13 39.39 1.91
CA ILE A 40 -10.91 38.31 2.91
C ILE A 40 -11.46 38.84 4.24
N ILE A 41 -12.56 38.27 4.68
CA ILE A 41 -13.12 38.56 6.02
C ILE A 41 -12.36 37.72 7.04
N GLY A 42 -11.37 38.33 7.69
CA GLY A 42 -10.73 37.77 8.89
C GLY A 42 -11.65 37.93 10.09
N PHE A 43 -12.15 36.80 10.61
CA PHE A 43 -12.79 36.81 11.94
C PHE A 43 -11.70 36.81 13.01
N SER A 44 -11.53 37.92 13.69
CA SER A 44 -10.76 38.01 14.91
C SER A 44 -11.69 37.72 16.11
N CYS A 45 -11.50 36.59 16.73
CA CYS A 45 -12.17 36.25 17.98
C CYS A 45 -11.22 36.51 19.17
N PRO A 46 -11.56 37.38 20.12
CA PRO A 46 -10.70 37.61 21.28
C PRO A 46 -10.99 36.59 22.36
N ILE A 47 -10.30 35.46 22.35
CA ILE A 47 -10.23 34.58 23.52
C ILE A 47 -8.92 34.87 24.25
N LYS A 48 -8.99 35.62 25.35
CA LYS A 48 -7.94 35.72 26.34
C LYS A 48 -7.87 34.41 27.09
N VAL A 49 -6.92 33.54 26.80
CA VAL A 49 -6.50 32.42 27.65
C VAL A 49 -5.00 32.57 27.89
N TRP A 50 -4.71 32.93 29.08
CA TRP A 50 -3.54 32.77 29.95
C TRP A 50 -2.21 32.30 29.35
N GLY A 51 -1.22 33.06 29.69
CA GLY A 51 0.21 33.04 29.71
C GLY A 51 0.96 31.73 29.52
N SER A 52 2.14 31.90 28.88
CA SER A 52 3.24 30.95 28.68
C SER A 52 3.08 29.84 27.62
N LEU A 53 2.93 30.23 26.38
CA LEU A 53 3.37 29.43 25.22
C LEU A 53 4.17 30.35 24.28
N ARG A 54 5.31 30.82 24.76
CA ARG A 54 6.36 31.36 23.88
C ARG A 54 7.25 30.16 23.52
N ASN A 55 7.42 29.93 22.23
CA ASN A 55 8.23 28.91 21.56
C ASN A 55 7.48 27.60 21.24
N ILE A 56 6.40 27.68 20.46
CA ILE A 56 6.12 26.65 19.48
C ILE A 56 6.63 27.21 18.15
N GLU A 57 7.87 26.93 17.80
CA GLU A 57 8.31 26.97 16.44
C GLU A 57 7.43 25.98 15.66
N TRP A 58 6.55 26.53 14.81
CA TRP A 58 5.90 25.74 13.79
C TRP A 58 7.03 25.15 12.94
N LEU A 59 7.32 23.86 13.10
CA LEU A 59 8.10 23.11 12.14
C LEU A 59 7.45 23.37 10.78
N ARG A 60 8.09 24.24 9.97
CA ARG A 60 7.83 24.30 8.55
C ARG A 60 8.09 22.87 8.06
N TYR A 61 7.04 22.20 7.67
CA TYR A 61 7.15 21.00 6.86
C TYR A 61 7.83 21.47 5.57
N ASP A 62 9.13 21.21 5.47
CA ASP A 62 9.83 21.32 4.20
C ASP A 62 9.07 20.42 3.22
N ASP A 63 8.68 20.96 2.06
CA ASP A 63 8.11 20.24 0.92
C ASP A 63 9.12 19.24 0.30
N LYS A 64 9.91 18.59 1.11
CA LYS A 64 10.69 17.43 0.66
C LYS A 64 9.71 16.33 0.44
N VAL A 65 9.63 15.87 -0.79
CA VAL A 65 8.95 14.64 -1.21
C VAL A 65 9.22 13.59 -0.13
N VAL A 66 8.26 13.39 0.76
CA VAL A 66 8.32 12.32 1.74
C VAL A 66 8.15 11.08 0.91
N ASN A 67 9.21 10.30 0.73
CA ASN A 67 9.09 8.94 0.25
C ASN A 67 7.94 8.31 1.04
N PRO A 68 6.93 7.73 0.40
CA PRO A 68 5.83 7.12 1.11
C PRO A 68 6.44 6.15 2.12
N SER A 69 6.05 6.27 3.40
CA SER A 69 6.56 5.37 4.43
C SER A 69 6.33 3.93 3.98
N PRO A 70 7.16 2.96 4.39
CA PRO A 70 6.93 1.54 4.08
C PRO A 70 5.49 1.10 4.29
N ILE A 71 4.78 1.73 5.22
CA ILE A 71 3.37 1.50 5.54
C ILE A 71 2.42 2.02 4.45
N GLN A 72 2.75 3.11 3.77
CA GLN A 72 1.93 3.61 2.65
C GLN A 72 2.03 2.69 1.43
N GLN A 73 3.15 1.96 1.27
CA GLN A 73 3.29 0.89 0.28
C GLN A 73 2.61 -0.41 0.72
N ALA A 74 2.47 -0.64 2.02
CA ALA A 74 1.88 -1.85 2.59
C ALA A 74 0.34 -1.91 2.55
N GLY A 75 -0.33 -0.85 2.11
CA GLY A 75 -1.80 -0.80 2.00
C GLY A 75 -2.42 -1.63 0.88
N ALA A 76 -1.65 -2.04 -0.12
CA ALA A 76 -2.13 -2.88 -1.22
C ALA A 76 -1.59 -4.29 -1.03
N ARG A 77 -2.35 -5.14 -0.37
CA ARG A 77 -1.90 -6.49 0.03
C ARG A 77 -1.99 -7.51 -1.08
N MET A 78 -3.09 -7.51 -1.84
CA MET A 78 -3.27 -8.48 -2.89
C MET A 78 -2.54 -8.05 -4.17
N LYS A 79 -1.41 -8.68 -4.40
CA LYS A 79 -0.62 -8.62 -5.64
C LYS A 79 -0.90 -9.84 -6.48
N ILE A 80 -0.74 -9.71 -7.78
CA ILE A 80 -0.85 -10.82 -8.72
C ILE A 80 0.38 -10.87 -9.63
N HIS A 81 0.62 -12.04 -10.22
CA HIS A 81 1.68 -12.23 -11.19
C HIS A 81 1.43 -11.49 -12.50
N GLU A 82 2.49 -11.17 -13.24
CA GLU A 82 2.43 -10.50 -14.54
C GLU A 82 1.51 -11.22 -15.54
N TYR A 83 1.56 -12.57 -15.62
CA TYR A 83 0.71 -13.32 -16.55
C TYR A 83 -0.78 -13.16 -16.20
N GLN A 84 -1.14 -13.16 -14.91
CA GLN A 84 -2.51 -12.94 -14.45
C GLN A 84 -2.98 -11.52 -14.76
N ALA A 85 -2.10 -10.54 -14.54
CA ALA A 85 -2.38 -9.14 -14.88
C ALA A 85 -2.63 -8.98 -16.39
N LYS A 86 -1.82 -9.62 -17.24
CA LYS A 86 -2.02 -9.63 -18.69
C LYS A 86 -3.32 -10.31 -19.11
N ASP A 87 -3.74 -11.37 -18.41
CA ASP A 87 -5.01 -12.04 -18.69
C ASP A 87 -6.21 -11.14 -18.35
N ILE A 88 -6.12 -10.37 -17.27
CA ILE A 88 -7.12 -9.34 -16.96
C ILE A 88 -7.13 -8.29 -18.07
N LEU A 89 -5.99 -7.74 -18.44
CA LEU A 89 -5.89 -6.71 -19.47
C LEU A 89 -6.50 -7.13 -20.81
N ARG A 90 -6.28 -8.39 -21.24
CA ARG A 90 -6.90 -8.94 -22.47
C ARG A 90 -8.42 -8.86 -22.45
N LYS A 91 -9.07 -9.13 -21.28
CA LYS A 91 -10.53 -9.04 -21.13
C LYS A 91 -11.06 -7.63 -21.38
N TYR A 92 -10.23 -6.61 -21.16
CA TYR A 92 -10.56 -5.20 -21.38
C TYR A 92 -10.05 -4.64 -22.73
N GLY A 93 -9.56 -5.51 -23.61
CA GLY A 93 -9.11 -5.12 -24.94
C GLY A 93 -7.76 -4.40 -24.97
N VAL A 94 -6.98 -4.48 -23.87
CA VAL A 94 -5.62 -3.95 -23.79
C VAL A 94 -4.66 -4.97 -24.41
N ALA A 95 -3.90 -4.54 -25.41
CA ALA A 95 -3.00 -5.42 -26.14
C ALA A 95 -1.77 -5.79 -25.28
N VAL A 96 -1.49 -7.08 -25.20
CA VAL A 96 -0.35 -7.69 -24.49
C VAL A 96 0.30 -8.75 -25.38
N PRO A 97 1.58 -9.09 -25.19
CA PRO A 97 2.21 -10.19 -25.93
C PRO A 97 1.48 -11.53 -25.73
N ASN A 98 1.50 -12.40 -26.73
CA ASN A 98 1.03 -13.77 -26.57
C ASN A 98 2.02 -14.54 -25.70
N GLY A 99 1.51 -15.32 -24.76
CA GLY A 99 2.36 -16.12 -23.88
C GLY A 99 1.53 -17.01 -22.96
N GLU A 100 2.21 -17.99 -22.38
CA GLU A 100 1.62 -18.98 -21.47
C GLU A 100 2.45 -19.08 -20.19
N MET A 101 1.79 -19.31 -19.06
CA MET A 101 2.43 -19.61 -17.80
C MET A 101 2.86 -21.07 -17.77
N ALA A 102 4.00 -21.34 -17.14
CA ALA A 102 4.53 -22.69 -16.95
C ALA A 102 5.04 -22.87 -15.50
N ILE A 103 4.72 -24.01 -14.91
CA ILE A 103 5.21 -24.44 -13.58
C ILE A 103 6.23 -25.59 -13.67
N SER A 104 6.41 -26.15 -14.86
CA SER A 104 7.37 -27.20 -15.15
C SER A 104 8.20 -26.90 -16.41
N PHE A 105 9.26 -27.69 -16.61
CA PHE A 105 10.08 -27.58 -17.83
C PHE A 105 9.31 -28.06 -19.06
N GLU A 106 8.46 -29.05 -18.92
CA GLU A 106 7.65 -29.64 -19.98
C GLU A 106 6.62 -28.62 -20.49
N GLU A 107 5.97 -27.90 -19.57
CA GLU A 107 5.04 -26.81 -19.93
C GLU A 107 5.77 -25.66 -20.62
N ALA A 108 6.95 -25.25 -20.10
CA ALA A 108 7.74 -24.17 -20.69
C ALA A 108 8.24 -24.54 -22.10
N ASP A 109 8.68 -25.79 -22.32
CA ASP A 109 9.08 -26.32 -23.63
C ASP A 109 7.90 -26.33 -24.61
N SER A 110 6.72 -26.77 -24.14
CA SER A 110 5.50 -26.77 -24.94
C SER A 110 5.09 -25.38 -25.38
N ALA A 111 5.09 -24.41 -24.44
CA ALA A 111 4.78 -23.01 -24.72
C ALA A 111 5.77 -22.38 -25.71
N ALA A 112 7.07 -22.65 -25.55
CA ALA A 112 8.10 -22.17 -26.46
C ALA A 112 7.92 -22.73 -27.89
N LYS A 113 7.65 -24.05 -28.01
CA LYS A 113 7.38 -24.70 -29.28
C LYS A 113 6.15 -24.14 -29.97
N ALA A 114 5.08 -23.87 -29.23
CA ALA A 114 3.85 -23.26 -29.76
C ALA A 114 4.13 -21.88 -30.35
N LEU A 115 4.89 -21.04 -29.62
CA LEU A 115 5.24 -19.69 -30.08
C LEU A 115 6.15 -19.70 -31.33
N PHE A 116 7.19 -20.53 -31.35
CA PHE A 116 8.04 -20.66 -32.52
C PHE A 116 7.26 -21.19 -33.75
N SER A 117 6.37 -22.18 -33.54
CA SER A 117 5.49 -22.73 -34.58
C SER A 117 4.49 -21.69 -35.12
N ALA A 118 4.08 -20.73 -34.29
CA ALA A 118 3.25 -19.59 -34.68
C ALA A 118 4.04 -18.51 -35.45
N GLY A 119 5.34 -18.72 -35.70
CA GLY A 119 6.20 -17.82 -36.53
C GLY A 119 6.89 -16.71 -35.71
N HIS A 120 6.88 -16.74 -34.39
CA HIS A 120 7.64 -15.77 -33.61
C HIS A 120 9.14 -16.06 -33.68
N ALA A 121 9.94 -15.05 -34.05
CA ALA A 121 11.40 -15.19 -34.25
C ALA A 121 12.15 -15.20 -32.86
N VAL A 122 11.54 -14.69 -31.79
CA VAL A 122 12.12 -14.61 -30.49
C VAL A 122 11.04 -14.97 -29.45
N VAL A 123 11.44 -15.74 -28.45
CA VAL A 123 10.64 -16.04 -27.27
C VAL A 123 11.34 -15.47 -26.04
N VAL A 124 10.58 -15.01 -25.07
CA VAL A 124 11.10 -14.46 -23.79
C VAL A 124 10.64 -15.37 -22.67
N VAL A 125 11.57 -15.82 -21.85
CA VAL A 125 11.28 -16.56 -20.62
C VAL A 125 11.46 -15.64 -19.44
N LYS A 126 10.39 -15.42 -18.66
CA LYS A 126 10.35 -14.48 -17.54
C LYS A 126 9.99 -15.18 -16.23
N ALA A 127 10.79 -14.96 -15.20
CA ALA A 127 10.43 -15.34 -13.83
C ALA A 127 9.13 -14.64 -13.41
N GLN A 128 8.25 -15.35 -12.72
CA GLN A 128 7.03 -14.83 -12.15
C GLN A 128 7.18 -14.75 -10.63
N ILE A 129 7.50 -13.56 -10.12
CA ILE A 129 7.56 -13.20 -8.70
C ILE A 129 6.90 -11.84 -8.50
N HIS A 130 6.43 -11.54 -7.29
CA HIS A 130 5.81 -10.26 -6.95
C HIS A 130 6.80 -9.11 -6.71
N ALA A 131 7.91 -9.11 -7.46
CA ALA A 131 8.96 -8.09 -7.36
C ALA A 131 9.38 -7.56 -8.73
N GLY A 132 9.71 -6.28 -8.77
CA GLY A 132 10.32 -5.61 -9.93
C GLY A 132 11.82 -5.90 -10.06
N GLY A 133 12.42 -5.39 -11.16
CA GLY A 133 13.87 -5.55 -11.39
C GLY A 133 14.30 -6.96 -11.82
N ARG A 134 13.37 -7.83 -12.18
CA ARG A 134 13.63 -9.23 -12.59
C ARG A 134 14.66 -9.37 -13.69
N GLY A 135 14.65 -8.46 -14.68
CA GLY A 135 15.62 -8.46 -15.78
C GLY A 135 17.06 -8.25 -15.29
N LYS A 136 17.27 -7.28 -14.38
CA LYS A 136 18.59 -6.98 -13.79
C LYS A 136 19.08 -8.15 -12.92
N GLY A 137 18.16 -8.88 -12.28
CA GLY A 137 18.47 -10.08 -11.46
C GLY A 137 18.68 -11.37 -12.27
N GLY A 138 18.59 -11.33 -13.61
CA GLY A 138 18.74 -12.51 -14.47
C GLY A 138 17.49 -13.37 -14.63
N GLY A 139 16.34 -12.91 -14.12
CA GLY A 139 15.05 -13.57 -14.22
C GLY A 139 14.31 -13.38 -15.55
N VAL A 140 14.93 -12.75 -16.55
CA VAL A 140 14.37 -12.57 -17.91
C VAL A 140 15.43 -12.94 -18.92
N LYS A 141 15.12 -13.86 -19.84
CA LYS A 141 16.04 -14.30 -20.90
C LYS A 141 15.33 -14.37 -22.24
N LEU A 142 16.04 -13.93 -23.27
CA LEU A 142 15.62 -14.03 -24.67
C LEU A 142 16.11 -15.35 -25.27
N ALA A 143 15.27 -16.02 -26.04
CA ALA A 143 15.57 -17.25 -26.75
C ALA A 143 15.24 -17.09 -28.23
N LYS A 144 16.14 -17.52 -29.09
CA LYS A 144 15.95 -17.53 -30.54
C LYS A 144 15.72 -18.93 -31.08
N THR A 145 15.94 -19.94 -30.27
CA THR A 145 15.71 -21.36 -30.56
C THR A 145 14.98 -22.03 -29.42
N ILE A 146 14.45 -23.23 -29.64
CA ILE A 146 13.82 -24.04 -28.61
C ILE A 146 14.86 -24.44 -27.53
N GLU A 147 16.07 -24.74 -27.95
CA GLU A 147 17.20 -25.09 -27.09
C GLU A 147 17.55 -23.94 -26.14
N ASP A 148 17.60 -22.69 -26.67
CA ASP A 148 17.81 -21.49 -25.85
C ASP A 148 16.69 -21.30 -24.85
N ALA A 149 15.42 -21.47 -25.25
CA ALA A 149 14.25 -21.35 -24.36
C ALA A 149 14.29 -22.39 -23.22
N ASN A 150 14.67 -23.63 -23.55
CA ASN A 150 14.84 -24.70 -22.60
C ASN A 150 15.99 -24.45 -21.63
N ALA A 151 17.12 -23.95 -22.12
CA ALA A 151 18.25 -23.54 -21.27
C ALA A 151 17.87 -22.38 -20.33
N ALA A 152 17.12 -21.39 -20.85
CA ALA A 152 16.62 -20.27 -20.06
C ALA A 152 15.64 -20.75 -18.97
N SER A 153 14.69 -21.63 -19.31
CA SER A 153 13.70 -22.20 -18.37
C SER A 153 14.38 -22.97 -17.24
N LYS A 154 15.37 -23.81 -17.55
CA LYS A 154 16.17 -24.54 -16.56
C LYS A 154 16.98 -23.64 -15.64
N ALA A 155 17.46 -22.51 -16.16
CA ALA A 155 18.25 -21.58 -15.37
C ALA A 155 17.39 -20.71 -14.43
N ILE A 156 16.12 -20.42 -14.81
CA ILE A 156 15.25 -19.50 -14.11
C ILE A 156 14.30 -20.22 -13.14
N LEU A 157 13.69 -21.36 -13.56
CA LEU A 157 12.78 -22.09 -12.72
C LEU A 157 13.52 -22.69 -11.50
N GLY A 158 13.04 -22.36 -10.31
CA GLY A 158 13.64 -22.81 -9.05
C GLY A 158 14.81 -21.95 -8.54
N MET A 159 15.29 -20.96 -9.32
CA MET A 159 16.34 -20.06 -8.85
C MET A 159 15.87 -19.18 -7.70
N GLN A 160 16.80 -18.78 -6.84
CA GLN A 160 16.59 -17.71 -5.86
C GLN A 160 16.88 -16.37 -6.55
N LEU A 161 15.85 -15.65 -6.91
CA LEU A 161 15.97 -14.39 -7.65
C LEU A 161 16.13 -13.22 -6.69
N ILE A 162 17.29 -12.58 -6.73
CA ILE A 162 17.62 -11.40 -5.93
C ILE A 162 17.39 -10.16 -6.78
N THR A 163 16.57 -9.25 -6.28
CA THR A 163 16.33 -7.93 -6.84
C THR A 163 16.40 -6.89 -5.74
N HIS A 164 16.37 -5.59 -6.08
CA HIS A 164 16.32 -4.54 -5.07
C HIS A 164 15.04 -4.58 -4.20
N GLN A 165 13.96 -5.23 -4.69
CA GLN A 165 12.68 -5.37 -3.97
C GLN A 165 12.59 -6.65 -3.13
N THR A 166 13.31 -7.72 -3.49
CA THR A 166 13.31 -8.98 -2.73
C THR A 166 14.32 -8.98 -1.58
N GLY A 167 15.19 -7.98 -1.53
CA GLY A 167 16.30 -7.97 -0.58
C GLY A 167 17.32 -9.09 -0.80
N PRO A 168 18.30 -9.24 0.12
CA PRO A 168 19.40 -10.21 -0.03
C PRO A 168 18.95 -11.66 0.06
N ALA A 169 17.82 -11.96 0.71
CA ALA A 169 17.27 -13.32 0.76
C ALA A 169 16.74 -13.79 -0.60
N GLY A 170 16.30 -12.84 -1.44
CA GLY A 170 15.69 -13.15 -2.74
C GLY A 170 14.33 -13.83 -2.62
N GLN A 171 13.73 -14.14 -3.79
CA GLN A 171 12.48 -14.89 -3.90
C GLN A 171 12.68 -16.11 -4.79
N LYS A 172 12.16 -17.26 -4.37
CA LYS A 172 12.25 -18.48 -5.17
C LYS A 172 11.28 -18.42 -6.35
N VAL A 173 11.79 -18.60 -7.56
CA VAL A 173 10.97 -18.63 -8.77
C VAL A 173 10.25 -19.97 -8.89
N GLN A 174 8.93 -19.95 -8.77
CA GLN A 174 8.09 -21.15 -8.85
C GLN A 174 7.34 -21.25 -10.18
N ARG A 175 7.27 -20.16 -10.94
CA ARG A 175 6.52 -20.07 -12.20
C ARG A 175 7.31 -19.25 -13.23
N LEU A 176 7.09 -19.57 -14.49
CA LEU A 176 7.61 -18.86 -15.65
C LEU A 176 6.45 -18.29 -16.47
N LEU A 177 6.68 -17.18 -17.13
CA LEU A 177 5.92 -16.74 -18.27
C LEU A 177 6.79 -16.91 -19.52
N VAL A 178 6.34 -17.73 -20.47
CA VAL A 178 6.97 -17.91 -21.78
C VAL A 178 6.14 -17.14 -22.80
N GLU A 179 6.68 -16.05 -23.35
CA GLU A 179 5.91 -15.18 -24.22
C GLU A 179 6.66 -14.78 -25.51
N ALA A 180 5.89 -14.34 -26.50
CA ALA A 180 6.43 -13.85 -27.77
C ALA A 180 7.27 -12.59 -27.56
N GLY A 181 8.49 -12.58 -28.08
CA GLY A 181 9.34 -11.41 -28.09
C GLY A 181 8.77 -10.32 -29.00
N SER A 182 8.89 -9.07 -28.56
CA SER A 182 8.43 -7.90 -29.30
C SER A 182 9.60 -7.11 -29.88
N ALA A 183 9.48 -6.66 -31.13
CA ALA A 183 10.45 -5.79 -31.76
C ALA A 183 10.26 -4.35 -31.29
N ILE A 184 10.83 -4.01 -30.16
CA ILE A 184 10.65 -2.72 -29.48
C ILE A 184 11.25 -1.59 -30.32
N ALA A 185 10.46 -0.53 -30.55
CA ALA A 185 10.92 0.73 -31.13
C ALA A 185 11.14 1.78 -30.04
N ARG A 186 10.19 1.93 -29.09
CA ARG A 186 10.28 2.84 -27.95
C ARG A 186 9.69 2.19 -26.70
N GLU A 187 10.27 2.52 -25.57
CA GLU A 187 9.76 2.17 -24.23
C GLU A 187 9.19 3.41 -23.58
N LEU A 188 7.98 3.31 -23.08
CA LEU A 188 7.19 4.36 -22.45
C LEU A 188 6.65 3.84 -21.14
N TYR A 189 6.09 4.73 -20.32
CA TYR A 189 5.45 4.40 -19.04
C TYR A 189 3.98 4.80 -19.06
N LEU A 190 3.11 3.93 -18.52
CA LEU A 190 1.73 4.26 -18.14
C LEU A 190 1.45 3.74 -16.74
N GLY A 191 0.73 4.54 -15.94
CA GLY A 191 0.30 4.14 -14.61
C GLY A 191 -1.04 4.75 -14.22
N LEU A 192 -1.83 4.03 -13.44
CA LEU A 192 -3.03 4.51 -12.77
C LEU A 192 -2.89 4.30 -11.27
N VAL A 193 -3.19 5.33 -10.52
CA VAL A 193 -3.20 5.30 -9.05
C VAL A 193 -4.38 6.11 -8.52
N LEU A 194 -4.82 5.76 -7.31
CA LEU A 194 -5.73 6.61 -6.56
C LEU A 194 -4.90 7.68 -5.81
N ASP A 195 -4.99 8.93 -6.25
CA ASP A 195 -4.38 10.06 -5.54
C ASP A 195 -5.26 10.49 -4.36
N ARG A 196 -4.76 10.27 -3.15
CA ARG A 196 -5.48 10.58 -1.91
C ARG A 196 -5.65 12.07 -1.68
N ALA A 197 -4.72 12.90 -2.14
CA ALA A 197 -4.77 14.34 -1.95
C ALA A 197 -5.92 14.97 -2.73
N SER A 198 -6.12 14.57 -4.00
CA SER A 198 -7.21 15.04 -4.84
C SER A 198 -8.47 14.17 -4.77
N SER A 199 -8.42 13.00 -4.13
CA SER A 199 -9.48 11.97 -4.13
C SER A 199 -9.92 11.58 -5.54
N LYS A 200 -8.97 11.50 -6.47
CA LYS A 200 -9.22 11.18 -7.89
C LYS A 200 -8.29 10.07 -8.35
N VAL A 201 -8.73 9.33 -9.34
CA VAL A 201 -7.82 8.48 -10.10
C VAL A 201 -6.95 9.37 -10.98
N VAL A 202 -5.64 9.14 -10.93
CA VAL A 202 -4.66 9.84 -11.76
C VAL A 202 -4.08 8.86 -12.77
N PHE A 203 -4.19 9.20 -14.03
CA PHE A 203 -3.49 8.53 -15.11
C PHE A 203 -2.17 9.23 -15.33
N MET A 204 -1.07 8.51 -15.14
CA MET A 204 0.29 8.98 -15.35
C MET A 204 0.86 8.40 -16.64
N ALA A 205 1.63 9.18 -17.35
CA ALA A 205 2.34 8.77 -18.57
C ALA A 205 3.71 9.41 -18.64
N SER A 206 4.73 8.70 -19.12
CA SER A 206 6.07 9.26 -19.35
C SER A 206 6.71 8.68 -20.60
N GLN A 207 7.55 9.50 -21.23
CA GLN A 207 8.41 9.05 -22.34
C GLN A 207 9.61 8.22 -21.84
N ALA A 208 9.88 8.22 -20.52
CA ALA A 208 10.90 7.40 -19.88
C ALA A 208 10.26 6.11 -19.37
N GLY A 209 10.33 5.05 -20.19
CA GLY A 209 9.88 3.70 -19.84
C GLY A 209 11.05 2.75 -19.58
N GLY A 210 10.77 1.59 -18.98
CA GLY A 210 11.78 0.58 -18.66
C GLY A 210 12.72 0.93 -17.52
N MET A 211 12.43 2.01 -16.78
CA MET A 211 13.17 2.47 -15.61
C MET A 211 12.22 2.72 -14.44
N GLU A 212 12.77 2.87 -13.23
CA GLU A 212 11.99 3.16 -12.03
C GLU A 212 11.32 4.53 -12.15
N ILE A 213 9.98 4.57 -12.06
CA ILE A 213 9.23 5.84 -12.20
C ILE A 213 9.50 6.80 -11.05
N GLU A 214 9.88 6.27 -9.89
CA GLU A 214 10.28 7.02 -8.70
C GLU A 214 11.55 7.83 -8.96
N GLU A 215 12.53 7.27 -9.69
CA GLU A 215 13.73 8.00 -10.12
C GLU A 215 13.35 9.15 -11.07
N VAL A 216 12.44 8.89 -12.03
CA VAL A 216 11.95 9.94 -12.94
C VAL A 216 11.19 11.03 -12.17
N ALA A 217 10.39 10.64 -11.16
CA ALA A 217 9.64 11.57 -10.33
C ALA A 217 10.56 12.45 -9.46
N HIS A 218 11.70 11.92 -9.03
CA HIS A 218 12.68 12.64 -8.24
C HIS A 218 13.54 13.58 -9.10
N ASP A 219 14.08 13.07 -10.21
CA ASP A 219 15.10 13.76 -11.00
C ASP A 219 14.51 14.68 -12.09
N THR A 220 13.40 14.28 -12.68
CA THR A 220 12.78 14.97 -13.82
C THR A 220 11.24 14.90 -13.76
N PRO A 221 10.60 15.45 -12.69
CA PRO A 221 9.15 15.33 -12.48
C PRO A 221 8.31 15.91 -13.63
N GLU A 222 8.84 16.87 -14.39
CA GLU A 222 8.20 17.46 -15.56
C GLU A 222 8.02 16.47 -16.73
N LYS A 223 8.73 15.34 -16.73
CA LYS A 223 8.56 14.25 -17.70
C LYS A 223 7.39 13.32 -17.41
N ILE A 224 6.75 13.49 -16.24
CA ILE A 224 5.56 12.73 -15.86
C ILE A 224 4.31 13.55 -16.14
N PHE A 225 3.60 13.19 -17.18
CA PHE A 225 2.32 13.79 -17.55
C PHE A 225 1.21 13.17 -16.71
N LYS A 226 0.35 14.00 -16.11
CA LYS A 226 -0.75 13.57 -15.25
C LYS A 226 -2.08 14.05 -15.81
N GLU A 227 -3.08 13.16 -15.83
CA GLU A 227 -4.47 13.49 -16.10
C GLU A 227 -5.30 13.03 -14.88
N TYR A 228 -5.95 14.01 -14.22
CA TYR A 228 -6.83 13.76 -13.09
C TYR A 228 -8.23 13.45 -13.60
N ILE A 229 -8.74 12.28 -13.24
CA ILE A 229 -10.01 11.78 -13.77
C ILE A 229 -11.10 12.05 -12.74
N ASP A 230 -12.14 12.77 -13.17
CA ASP A 230 -13.31 13.00 -12.33
C ASP A 230 -14.10 11.70 -12.20
N PRO A 231 -14.35 11.20 -10.97
CA PRO A 231 -15.03 9.92 -10.76
C PRO A 231 -16.50 9.90 -11.24
N ALA A 232 -17.14 11.08 -11.36
CA ALA A 232 -18.52 11.17 -11.82
C ALA A 232 -18.69 10.93 -13.33
N ILE A 233 -17.67 11.30 -14.12
CA ILE A 233 -17.72 11.19 -15.59
C ILE A 233 -16.75 10.15 -16.16
N GLY A 234 -15.80 9.71 -15.37
CA GLY A 234 -14.75 8.79 -15.80
C GLY A 234 -13.76 9.39 -16.80
N MET A 235 -12.81 8.56 -17.25
CA MET A 235 -11.81 8.98 -18.23
C MET A 235 -12.45 9.22 -19.60
N GLN A 236 -12.19 10.39 -20.16
CA GLN A 236 -12.72 10.78 -21.47
C GLN A 236 -11.67 10.60 -22.58
N ALA A 237 -12.14 10.31 -23.80
CA ALA A 237 -11.27 10.07 -24.94
C ALA A 237 -10.31 11.24 -25.25
N TRP A 238 -10.70 12.48 -24.95
CA TRP A 238 -9.83 13.64 -25.16
C TRP A 238 -8.64 13.66 -24.18
N GLN A 239 -8.81 13.17 -22.94
CA GLN A 239 -7.73 13.03 -21.94
C GLN A 239 -6.70 11.99 -22.42
N ALA A 240 -7.18 10.81 -22.84
CA ALA A 240 -6.33 9.78 -23.43
C ALA A 240 -5.56 10.30 -24.66
N ARG A 241 -6.24 11.07 -25.52
CA ARG A 241 -5.62 11.69 -26.69
C ARG A 241 -4.56 12.72 -26.29
N SER A 242 -4.81 13.53 -25.27
CA SER A 242 -3.83 14.48 -24.73
C SER A 242 -2.56 13.76 -24.25
N LEU A 243 -2.70 12.68 -23.48
CA LEU A 243 -1.57 11.87 -23.03
C LEU A 243 -0.82 11.24 -24.21
N ALA A 244 -1.53 10.70 -25.20
CA ALA A 244 -0.91 10.09 -26.37
C ALA A 244 -0.04 11.09 -27.17
N PHE A 245 -0.48 12.34 -27.30
CA PHE A 245 0.34 13.40 -27.90
C PHE A 245 1.54 13.78 -27.02
N LYS A 246 1.36 13.90 -25.71
CA LYS A 246 2.45 14.18 -24.76
C LYS A 246 3.51 13.07 -24.76
N LEU A 247 3.11 11.81 -24.97
CA LEU A 247 4.03 10.68 -25.16
C LEU A 247 4.78 10.73 -26.51
N GLY A 248 4.39 11.62 -27.41
CA GLY A 248 4.98 11.74 -28.76
C GLY A 248 4.69 10.51 -29.62
N LEU A 249 3.49 9.94 -29.51
CA LEU A 249 3.04 8.87 -30.40
C LEU A 249 2.73 9.41 -31.78
N GLU A 250 2.94 8.59 -32.81
CA GLU A 250 2.63 8.93 -34.18
C GLU A 250 1.12 9.09 -34.38
N THR A 251 0.72 9.94 -35.33
CA THR A 251 -0.71 10.21 -35.60
C THR A 251 -1.51 8.93 -35.86
N ALA A 252 -0.92 7.96 -36.53
CA ALA A 252 -1.53 6.66 -36.83
C ALA A 252 -1.79 5.83 -35.57
N GLN A 253 -1.00 6.02 -34.51
CA GLN A 253 -1.08 5.29 -33.23
C GLN A 253 -2.08 5.92 -32.24
N ILE A 254 -2.45 7.20 -32.43
CA ILE A 254 -3.28 7.93 -31.46
C ILE A 254 -4.63 7.22 -31.20
N GLY A 255 -5.28 6.75 -32.25
CA GLY A 255 -6.57 6.05 -32.13
C GLY A 255 -6.49 4.76 -31.31
N GLU A 256 -5.43 3.97 -31.51
CA GLU A 256 -5.16 2.76 -30.74
C GLU A 256 -4.77 3.09 -29.29
N ALA A 257 -3.92 4.09 -29.08
CA ALA A 257 -3.54 4.56 -27.74
C ALA A 257 -4.75 5.02 -26.92
N VAL A 258 -5.70 5.71 -27.54
CA VAL A 258 -6.95 6.11 -26.87
C VAL A 258 -7.75 4.88 -26.41
N LYS A 259 -7.93 3.88 -27.28
CA LYS A 259 -8.62 2.63 -26.92
C LYS A 259 -7.88 1.88 -25.81
N PHE A 260 -6.57 1.80 -25.91
CA PHE A 260 -5.70 1.16 -24.91
C PHE A 260 -5.85 1.81 -23.54
N MET A 261 -5.72 3.14 -23.43
CA MET A 261 -5.82 3.88 -22.18
C MET A 261 -7.23 3.83 -21.57
N LEU A 262 -8.28 3.90 -22.40
CA LEU A 262 -9.66 3.74 -21.92
C LEU A 262 -9.92 2.31 -21.42
N GLY A 263 -9.39 1.29 -22.09
CA GLY A 263 -9.46 -0.10 -21.65
C GLY A 263 -8.73 -0.30 -20.32
N LEU A 264 -7.54 0.29 -20.17
CA LEU A 264 -6.76 0.24 -18.93
C LEU A 264 -7.49 0.92 -17.76
N TYR A 265 -8.07 2.11 -17.99
CA TYR A 265 -8.89 2.79 -17.01
C TYR A 265 -10.13 1.97 -16.60
N LYS A 266 -10.82 1.38 -17.59
CA LYS A 266 -11.98 0.52 -17.32
C LYS A 266 -11.58 -0.69 -16.47
N ALA A 267 -10.48 -1.35 -16.80
CA ALA A 267 -9.93 -2.43 -16.00
C ALA A 267 -9.65 -1.98 -14.56
N PHE A 268 -8.98 -0.83 -14.39
CA PHE A 268 -8.66 -0.27 -13.08
C PHE A 268 -9.89 -0.08 -12.18
N ILE A 269 -10.96 0.52 -12.72
CA ILE A 269 -12.20 0.79 -11.97
C ILE A 269 -12.98 -0.49 -11.69
N GLU A 270 -13.17 -1.35 -12.71
CA GLU A 270 -14.03 -2.53 -12.58
C GLU A 270 -13.41 -3.65 -11.75
N THR A 271 -12.10 -3.62 -11.53
CA THR A 271 -11.39 -4.59 -10.68
C THR A 271 -11.04 -4.03 -9.30
N ASP A 272 -11.49 -2.81 -8.95
CA ASP A 272 -11.10 -2.13 -7.73
C ASP A 272 -9.58 -2.12 -7.51
N SER A 273 -8.84 -1.81 -8.56
CA SER A 273 -7.39 -1.70 -8.47
C SER A 273 -6.97 -0.44 -7.72
N THR A 274 -5.90 -0.54 -6.95
CA THR A 274 -5.24 0.60 -6.26
C THR A 274 -4.03 1.10 -7.02
N LEU A 275 -3.41 0.22 -7.81
CA LEU A 275 -2.31 0.48 -8.72
C LEU A 275 -2.49 -0.37 -9.96
N MET A 276 -2.28 0.24 -11.12
CA MET A 276 -2.09 -0.47 -12.38
C MET A 276 -0.95 0.21 -13.13
N GLU A 277 0.13 -0.53 -13.37
CA GLU A 277 1.37 -0.02 -13.94
C GLU A 277 1.77 -0.85 -15.15
N ILE A 278 2.06 -0.17 -16.23
CA ILE A 278 2.59 -0.75 -17.47
C ILE A 278 4.00 -0.17 -17.67
N ASN A 279 5.01 -0.98 -17.40
CA ASN A 279 6.40 -0.52 -17.46
C ASN A 279 7.36 -1.63 -17.94
N PRO A 280 7.68 -1.65 -19.24
CA PRO A 280 7.35 -0.63 -20.24
C PRO A 280 6.01 -0.85 -20.96
N PHE A 281 5.35 0.26 -21.30
CA PHE A 281 4.43 0.36 -22.41
C PHE A 281 5.24 0.60 -23.67
N ILE A 282 5.09 -0.20 -24.69
CA ILE A 282 5.96 -0.15 -25.87
C ILE A 282 5.24 0.23 -27.15
N THR A 283 5.99 0.92 -28.04
CA THR A 283 5.69 0.92 -29.46
C THR A 283 6.58 -0.09 -30.14
N THR A 284 6.04 -0.89 -31.04
CA THR A 284 6.81 -1.86 -31.82
C THR A 284 7.27 -1.26 -33.15
N LYS A 285 8.26 -1.89 -33.81
CA LYS A 285 8.76 -1.43 -35.11
C LYS A 285 7.71 -1.49 -36.22
N ASP A 286 6.69 -2.33 -36.08
CA ASP A 286 5.53 -2.40 -36.96
C ASP A 286 4.37 -1.47 -36.53
N GLY A 287 4.63 -0.57 -35.56
CA GLY A 287 3.73 0.50 -35.16
C GLY A 287 2.66 0.11 -34.14
N LYS A 288 2.61 -1.13 -33.65
CA LYS A 288 1.65 -1.59 -32.62
C LYS A 288 2.00 -1.07 -31.24
N LEU A 289 1.00 -1.03 -30.37
CA LEU A 289 1.10 -0.64 -28.96
C LEU A 289 0.86 -1.85 -28.07
N LEU A 290 1.77 -2.14 -27.11
CA LEU A 290 1.65 -3.30 -26.22
C LEU A 290 2.02 -2.96 -24.78
N ALA A 291 1.33 -3.58 -23.82
CA ALA A 291 1.80 -3.67 -22.43
C ALA A 291 2.81 -4.83 -22.33
N LEU A 292 4.10 -4.51 -22.29
CA LEU A 292 5.15 -5.53 -22.25
C LEU A 292 5.32 -6.13 -20.87
N ASP A 293 5.20 -5.31 -19.84
CA ASP A 293 5.12 -5.74 -18.42
C ASP A 293 3.95 -5.04 -17.75
N CYS A 294 3.32 -5.69 -16.79
CA CYS A 294 2.15 -5.20 -16.11
C CYS A 294 2.17 -5.61 -14.64
N LYS A 295 1.90 -4.64 -13.78
CA LYS A 295 1.72 -4.82 -12.35
C LYS A 295 0.35 -4.30 -11.95
N ILE A 296 -0.43 -5.11 -11.26
CA ILE A 296 -1.76 -4.74 -10.72
C ILE A 296 -1.80 -5.06 -9.24
N ASN A 297 -2.26 -4.10 -8.44
CA ASN A 297 -2.60 -4.29 -7.04
C ASN A 297 -4.07 -3.95 -6.84
N PHE A 298 -4.76 -4.73 -6.03
CA PHE A 298 -6.18 -4.55 -5.74
C PHE A 298 -6.40 -3.94 -4.36
N ASP A 299 -7.60 -3.41 -4.14
CA ASP A 299 -8.09 -3.02 -2.83
C ASP A 299 -8.61 -4.27 -2.09
N ASP A 300 -7.92 -4.69 -1.04
CA ASP A 300 -8.31 -5.83 -0.22
C ASP A 300 -9.74 -5.68 0.34
N ASN A 301 -10.16 -4.45 0.63
CA ASN A 301 -11.50 -4.18 1.14
C ASN A 301 -12.60 -4.44 0.10
N ALA A 302 -12.26 -4.50 -1.18
CA ALA A 302 -13.18 -4.79 -2.26
C ALA A 302 -13.24 -6.28 -2.64
N MET A 303 -12.30 -7.12 -2.15
CA MET A 303 -12.18 -8.53 -2.55
C MET A 303 -13.39 -9.39 -2.17
N PHE A 304 -14.27 -8.94 -1.29
CA PHE A 304 -15.54 -9.63 -1.00
C PHE A 304 -16.48 -9.69 -2.22
N ARG A 305 -16.39 -8.74 -3.14
CA ARG A 305 -17.16 -8.70 -4.39
C ARG A 305 -16.42 -9.24 -5.61
N HIS A 306 -15.13 -9.55 -5.49
CA HIS A 306 -14.27 -10.08 -6.55
C HIS A 306 -13.73 -11.47 -6.17
N LYS A 307 -14.61 -12.46 -6.11
CA LYS A 307 -14.22 -13.83 -5.74
C LYS A 307 -13.22 -14.44 -6.72
N ASP A 308 -13.41 -14.19 -8.02
CA ASP A 308 -12.53 -14.63 -9.09
C ASP A 308 -11.11 -14.01 -9.00
N LEU A 309 -11.01 -12.74 -8.63
CA LEU A 309 -9.71 -12.11 -8.42
C LEU A 309 -9.03 -12.63 -7.15
N LYS A 310 -9.80 -12.91 -6.09
CA LYS A 310 -9.27 -13.46 -4.84
C LYS A 310 -8.58 -14.82 -5.04
N GLU A 311 -9.04 -15.61 -6.00
CA GLU A 311 -8.43 -16.92 -6.35
C GLU A 311 -7.05 -16.77 -7.01
N LEU A 312 -6.72 -15.57 -7.52
CA LEU A 312 -5.41 -15.28 -8.12
C LEU A 312 -4.30 -15.03 -7.09
N ARG A 313 -4.65 -14.95 -5.80
CA ARG A 313 -3.68 -14.72 -4.72
C ARG A 313 -2.67 -15.86 -4.64
N ASP A 314 -1.39 -15.53 -4.64
CA ASP A 314 -0.31 -16.49 -4.44
C ASP A 314 0.30 -16.33 -3.04
N ILE A 315 -0.12 -17.19 -2.12
CA ILE A 315 0.33 -17.20 -0.73
C ILE A 315 1.85 -17.46 -0.64
N SER A 316 2.45 -18.16 -1.61
CA SER A 316 3.89 -18.46 -1.59
C SER A 316 4.77 -17.22 -1.86
N GLU A 317 4.19 -16.14 -2.32
CA GLU A 317 4.84 -14.85 -2.57
C GLU A 317 4.67 -13.85 -1.40
N GLU A 318 3.91 -14.22 -0.36
CA GLU A 318 3.65 -13.37 0.79
C GLU A 318 4.54 -13.73 1.98
N ASP A 319 4.73 -12.78 2.92
CA ASP A 319 5.45 -13.08 4.17
C ASP A 319 4.66 -14.12 4.99
N PRO A 320 5.29 -15.19 5.46
CA PRO A 320 4.62 -16.26 6.22
C PRO A 320 3.88 -15.74 7.47
N LEU A 321 4.40 -14.70 8.14
CA LEU A 321 3.77 -14.12 9.34
C LEU A 321 2.53 -13.29 8.97
N GLU A 322 2.55 -12.60 7.80
CA GLU A 322 1.37 -11.90 7.28
C GLU A 322 0.28 -12.88 6.88
N VAL A 323 0.65 -13.99 6.24
CA VAL A 323 -0.27 -15.09 5.92
C VAL A 323 -0.88 -15.67 7.18
N GLU A 324 -0.08 -15.95 8.20
CA GLU A 324 -0.57 -16.47 9.47
C GLU A 324 -1.54 -15.50 10.15
N ALA A 325 -1.18 -14.21 10.21
CA ALA A 325 -2.02 -13.16 10.80
C ALA A 325 -3.38 -13.05 10.10
N SER A 326 -3.40 -13.21 8.78
CA SER A 326 -4.63 -13.13 7.98
C SER A 326 -5.67 -14.19 8.35
N LYS A 327 -5.26 -15.35 8.86
CA LYS A 327 -6.16 -16.43 9.31
C LYS A 327 -7.00 -16.03 10.53
N PHE A 328 -6.49 -15.10 11.34
CA PHE A 328 -7.11 -14.60 12.57
C PHE A 328 -7.73 -13.22 12.43
N ALA A 329 -7.85 -12.71 11.18
CA ALA A 329 -8.33 -11.36 10.88
C ALA A 329 -7.51 -10.25 11.59
N LEU A 330 -6.21 -10.47 11.75
CA LEU A 330 -5.27 -9.51 12.30
C LEU A 330 -4.64 -8.71 11.15
N ASN A 331 -4.56 -7.40 11.32
CA ASN A 331 -3.85 -6.51 10.40
C ASN A 331 -2.37 -6.46 10.79
N TYR A 332 -1.56 -7.32 10.18
CA TYR A 332 -0.12 -7.42 10.44
C TYR A 332 0.69 -7.11 9.19
N ILE A 333 1.77 -6.34 9.37
CA ILE A 333 2.76 -6.05 8.32
C ILE A 333 4.13 -6.21 8.97
N LYS A 334 4.98 -7.04 8.38
CA LYS A 334 6.35 -7.22 8.84
C LYS A 334 7.24 -6.04 8.45
N LEU A 335 8.13 -5.63 9.37
CA LEU A 335 9.17 -4.64 9.18
C LEU A 335 10.51 -5.21 9.67
N ASP A 336 11.61 -4.48 9.41
CA ASP A 336 12.97 -4.93 9.69
C ASP A 336 13.51 -4.54 11.08
N GLY A 337 12.61 -4.18 12.02
CA GLY A 337 13.01 -3.70 13.33
C GLY A 337 13.20 -4.79 14.38
N THR A 338 13.37 -4.34 15.64
CA THR A 338 13.61 -5.20 16.81
C THR A 338 12.57 -5.03 17.92
N ILE A 339 11.66 -4.06 17.81
CA ILE A 339 10.61 -3.80 18.77
C ILE A 339 9.26 -4.17 18.13
N ALA A 340 8.68 -5.28 18.59
CA ALA A 340 7.37 -5.68 18.11
C ALA A 340 6.28 -4.79 18.71
N CYS A 341 5.30 -4.44 17.88
CA CYS A 341 4.18 -3.58 18.27
C CYS A 341 2.86 -4.36 18.26
N MET A 342 2.06 -4.19 19.33
CA MET A 342 0.68 -4.64 19.40
C MET A 342 -0.21 -3.47 19.81
N VAL A 343 -1.13 -3.08 18.97
CA VAL A 343 -1.91 -1.85 19.15
C VAL A 343 -3.37 -2.09 18.74
N ASN A 344 -4.31 -1.39 19.32
CA ASN A 344 -5.70 -1.38 18.87
C ASN A 344 -6.03 -0.08 18.12
N GLY A 345 -6.13 -0.20 16.83
CA GLY A 345 -6.42 0.88 15.89
C GLY A 345 -5.23 1.34 15.07
N ALA A 346 -5.40 1.38 13.75
CA ALA A 346 -4.34 1.64 12.78
C ALA A 346 -3.63 2.99 12.99
N GLY A 347 -4.38 4.06 13.35
CA GLY A 347 -3.79 5.37 13.63
C GLY A 347 -2.86 5.35 14.85
N LEU A 348 -3.27 4.64 15.92
CA LEU A 348 -2.43 4.48 17.10
C LEU A 348 -1.20 3.58 16.80
N ALA A 349 -1.35 2.57 15.96
CA ALA A 349 -0.24 1.72 15.52
C ALA A 349 0.82 2.55 14.77
N MET A 350 0.42 3.39 13.82
CA MET A 350 1.34 4.30 13.12
C MET A 350 2.05 5.24 14.10
N ALA A 351 1.29 5.92 14.98
CA ALA A 351 1.87 6.81 15.98
C ALA A 351 2.82 6.09 16.96
N THR A 352 2.55 4.81 17.26
CA THR A 352 3.41 3.98 18.11
C THR A 352 4.75 3.68 17.40
N MET A 353 4.71 3.37 16.12
CA MET A 353 5.93 3.16 15.35
C MET A 353 6.76 4.44 15.19
N ASP A 354 6.09 5.57 14.95
CA ASP A 354 6.76 6.87 14.84
C ASP A 354 7.47 7.25 16.16
N ILE A 355 6.81 7.06 17.31
CA ILE A 355 7.42 7.37 18.62
C ILE A 355 8.58 6.43 18.95
N ILE A 356 8.52 5.15 18.54
CA ILE A 356 9.66 4.22 18.66
C ILE A 356 10.86 4.71 17.86
N GLN A 357 10.63 5.13 16.61
CA GLN A 357 11.70 5.68 15.76
C GLN A 357 12.26 6.98 16.34
N TYR A 358 11.39 7.88 16.82
CA TYR A 358 11.79 9.11 17.48
C TYR A 358 12.64 8.86 18.73
N ALA A 359 12.35 7.80 19.50
CA ALA A 359 13.15 7.35 20.65
C ALA A 359 14.45 6.63 20.26
N GLY A 360 14.76 6.48 18.96
CA GLY A 360 15.96 5.83 18.44
C GLY A 360 15.92 4.30 18.44
N GLY A 361 14.72 3.73 18.39
CA GLY A 361 14.45 2.31 18.16
C GLY A 361 13.99 2.02 16.73
N SER A 362 13.72 0.75 16.44
CA SER A 362 13.17 0.33 15.14
C SER A 362 11.98 -0.63 15.34
N PRO A 363 10.78 -0.29 14.83
CA PRO A 363 9.62 -1.16 14.91
C PRO A 363 9.79 -2.39 14.01
N ALA A 364 9.45 -3.57 14.55
CA ALA A 364 9.55 -4.86 13.85
C ALA A 364 8.31 -5.16 13.01
N ASN A 365 7.20 -4.52 13.30
CA ASN A 365 5.93 -4.75 12.61
C ASN A 365 4.94 -3.61 12.83
N PHE A 366 3.96 -3.52 11.93
CA PHE A 366 2.66 -2.94 12.20
C PHE A 366 1.73 -4.07 12.65
N LEU A 367 0.97 -3.88 13.74
CA LEU A 367 -0.09 -4.80 14.13
C LEU A 367 -1.22 -4.05 14.80
N ASP A 368 -2.38 -4.08 14.15
CA ASP A 368 -3.64 -3.60 14.67
C ASP A 368 -4.54 -4.80 14.98
N VAL A 369 -4.80 -5.03 16.27
CA VAL A 369 -5.69 -6.11 16.70
C VAL A 369 -7.17 -5.72 16.62
N GLY A 370 -7.47 -4.44 16.30
CA GLY A 370 -8.83 -3.93 16.20
C GLY A 370 -9.46 -3.59 17.57
N GLY A 371 -10.55 -2.82 17.51
CA GLY A 371 -11.29 -2.38 18.70
C GLY A 371 -12.19 -3.45 19.36
N GLY A 372 -12.31 -4.62 18.76
CA GLY A 372 -13.13 -5.73 19.25
C GLY A 372 -12.36 -7.04 19.44
N ALA A 373 -11.03 -6.97 19.57
CA ALA A 373 -10.18 -8.15 19.69
C ALA A 373 -10.60 -9.04 20.89
N ASN A 374 -10.74 -10.33 20.60
CA ASN A 374 -11.01 -11.35 21.61
C ASN A 374 -9.70 -12.00 22.11
N GLN A 375 -9.82 -12.84 23.13
CA GLN A 375 -8.66 -13.51 23.73
C GLN A 375 -7.87 -14.35 22.71
N GLU A 376 -8.54 -15.07 21.83
CA GLU A 376 -7.91 -15.92 20.80
C GLU A 376 -7.08 -15.09 19.83
N GLN A 377 -7.60 -13.96 19.36
CA GLN A 377 -6.88 -13.04 18.48
C GLN A 377 -5.63 -12.48 19.18
N ILE A 378 -5.72 -12.14 20.47
CA ILE A 378 -4.57 -11.63 21.22
C ILE A 378 -3.52 -12.72 21.42
N GLU A 379 -3.92 -13.97 21.75
CA GLU A 379 -3.00 -15.10 21.87
C GLU A 379 -2.26 -15.35 20.53
N ASN A 380 -2.98 -15.37 19.42
CA ASN A 380 -2.39 -15.56 18.10
C ASN A 380 -1.49 -14.39 17.70
N ALA A 381 -1.89 -13.14 17.99
CA ALA A 381 -1.04 -11.98 17.78
C ALA A 381 0.29 -12.11 18.52
N PHE A 382 0.28 -12.51 19.80
CA PHE A 382 1.52 -12.80 20.53
C PHE A 382 2.36 -13.90 19.89
N GLY A 383 1.71 -15.01 19.47
CA GLY A 383 2.40 -16.10 18.78
C GLY A 383 3.14 -15.62 17.52
N ILE A 384 2.50 -14.77 16.73
CA ILE A 384 3.08 -14.16 15.51
C ILE A 384 4.27 -13.27 15.87
N LEU A 385 4.11 -12.36 16.86
CA LEU A 385 5.20 -11.47 17.27
C LEU A 385 6.43 -12.23 17.79
N LEU A 386 6.24 -13.33 18.51
CA LEU A 386 7.31 -14.17 19.05
C LEU A 386 7.95 -15.05 17.98
N SER A 387 7.32 -15.26 16.85
CA SER A 387 7.84 -16.07 15.74
C SER A 387 8.88 -15.31 14.91
N ASP A 388 8.95 -13.97 15.05
CA ASP A 388 10.02 -13.19 14.42
C ASP A 388 11.30 -13.23 15.27
N PRO A 389 12.39 -13.85 14.78
CA PRO A 389 13.64 -13.99 15.53
C PRO A 389 14.35 -12.66 15.80
N ASN A 390 14.00 -11.60 15.09
CA ASN A 390 14.57 -10.26 15.26
C ASN A 390 13.99 -9.52 16.45
N VAL A 391 12.83 -9.95 16.96
CA VAL A 391 12.12 -9.27 18.04
C VAL A 391 12.85 -9.46 19.37
N LYS A 392 13.22 -8.35 19.98
CA LYS A 392 13.91 -8.30 21.28
C LYS A 392 13.04 -7.73 22.40
N CYS A 393 12.00 -7.00 22.07
CA CYS A 393 11.04 -6.41 23.00
C CYS A 393 9.66 -6.34 22.37
N ILE A 394 8.61 -6.53 23.13
CA ILE A 394 7.23 -6.28 22.70
C ILE A 394 6.72 -5.00 23.35
N PHE A 395 6.24 -4.06 22.56
CA PHE A 395 5.55 -2.86 23.01
C PHE A 395 4.05 -2.96 22.73
N ILE A 396 3.24 -3.04 23.78
CA ILE A 396 1.78 -3.07 23.71
C ILE A 396 1.25 -1.70 24.07
N ASN A 397 0.64 -1.02 23.13
CA ASN A 397 0.09 0.32 23.32
C ASN A 397 -1.41 0.29 23.05
N ILE A 398 -2.21 0.38 24.10
CA ILE A 398 -3.65 0.24 24.05
C ILE A 398 -4.34 1.50 24.54
N PHE A 399 -5.28 1.97 23.73
CA PHE A 399 -6.24 2.97 24.10
C PHE A 399 -7.64 2.34 24.16
N GLY A 400 -8.12 2.07 25.36
CA GLY A 400 -9.42 1.43 25.59
C GLY A 400 -10.57 2.38 25.28
N GLY A 401 -11.24 2.12 24.16
CA GLY A 401 -12.54 2.71 23.83
C GLY A 401 -13.60 1.62 23.94
N ILE A 402 -13.93 1.00 22.78
CA ILE A 402 -14.82 -0.18 22.71
C ILE A 402 -14.13 -1.39 23.37
N LEU A 403 -12.85 -1.60 23.09
CA LEU A 403 -12.03 -2.60 23.76
C LEU A 403 -11.70 -2.12 25.18
N ARG A 404 -12.16 -2.86 26.17
CA ARG A 404 -11.90 -2.57 27.60
C ARG A 404 -10.50 -3.05 27.99
N VAL A 405 -9.79 -2.22 28.74
CA VAL A 405 -8.39 -2.50 29.14
C VAL A 405 -8.29 -3.71 30.08
N ASP A 406 -9.25 -3.96 30.94
CA ASP A 406 -9.30 -5.13 31.83
C ASP A 406 -9.42 -6.46 31.07
N VAL A 407 -10.23 -6.50 30.01
CA VAL A 407 -10.38 -7.66 29.14
C VAL A 407 -9.06 -7.93 28.39
N LEU A 408 -8.46 -6.89 27.85
CA LEU A 408 -7.19 -7.03 27.15
C LEU A 408 -6.06 -7.44 28.09
N ALA A 409 -5.95 -6.82 29.27
CA ALA A 409 -4.95 -7.17 30.28
C ALA A 409 -5.03 -8.66 30.66
N THR A 410 -6.26 -9.17 30.85
CA THR A 410 -6.50 -10.59 31.11
C THR A 410 -5.98 -11.47 29.99
N ALA A 411 -6.30 -11.13 28.73
CA ALA A 411 -5.85 -11.86 27.55
C ALA A 411 -4.33 -11.80 27.36
N VAL A 412 -3.71 -10.64 27.56
CA VAL A 412 -2.25 -10.46 27.50
C VAL A 412 -1.55 -11.33 28.54
N VAL A 413 -2.02 -11.32 29.79
CA VAL A 413 -1.45 -12.15 30.88
C VAL A 413 -1.60 -13.65 30.57
N ALA A 414 -2.78 -14.07 30.08
CA ALA A 414 -3.03 -15.45 29.73
C ALA A 414 -2.11 -15.91 28.58
N ALA A 415 -2.01 -15.10 27.52
CA ALA A 415 -1.13 -15.38 26.38
C ALA A 415 0.35 -15.43 26.78
N ALA A 416 0.82 -14.46 27.56
CA ALA A 416 2.22 -14.41 28.01
C ALA A 416 2.60 -15.62 28.88
N LYS A 417 1.68 -16.08 29.76
CA LYS A 417 1.87 -17.29 30.58
C LYS A 417 1.86 -18.56 29.73
N LYS A 418 0.87 -18.70 28.84
CA LYS A 418 0.70 -19.86 27.96
C LYS A 418 1.89 -20.07 27.03
N LEU A 419 2.41 -18.99 26.47
CA LEU A 419 3.53 -19.01 25.52
C LEU A 419 4.91 -18.94 26.19
N GLY A 420 4.96 -18.74 27.52
CA GLY A 420 6.22 -18.68 28.27
C GLY A 420 7.14 -17.54 27.79
N VAL A 421 6.61 -16.36 27.54
CA VAL A 421 7.34 -15.22 26.97
C VAL A 421 8.53 -14.85 27.83
N LYS A 422 9.73 -14.84 27.23
CA LYS A 422 11.00 -14.53 27.93
C LYS A 422 11.55 -13.14 27.60
N ILE A 423 11.11 -12.55 26.48
CA ILE A 423 11.54 -11.21 26.10
C ILE A 423 10.77 -10.15 26.88
N PRO A 424 11.38 -8.95 27.09
CA PRO A 424 10.74 -7.84 27.79
C PRO A 424 9.42 -7.43 27.11
N ILE A 425 8.41 -7.14 27.94
CA ILE A 425 7.12 -6.59 27.49
C ILE A 425 6.93 -5.23 28.15
N VAL A 426 6.74 -4.20 27.33
CA VAL A 426 6.41 -2.85 27.75
C VAL A 426 4.96 -2.57 27.44
N LEU A 427 4.23 -1.99 28.39
CA LEU A 427 2.81 -1.68 28.29
C LEU A 427 2.55 -0.19 28.45
N ARG A 428 1.68 0.34 27.61
CA ARG A 428 0.99 1.60 27.86
C ARG A 428 -0.50 1.34 27.73
N LEU A 429 -1.22 1.57 28.82
CA LEU A 429 -2.64 1.28 28.95
C LEU A 429 -3.40 2.55 29.32
N GLU A 430 -4.39 2.93 28.51
CA GLU A 430 -5.23 4.10 28.67
C GLU A 430 -6.69 3.76 28.31
N GLY A 431 -7.65 4.50 28.89
CA GLY A 431 -9.07 4.41 28.51
C GLY A 431 -9.93 3.61 29.48
N THR A 432 -10.98 2.96 28.97
CA THR A 432 -12.03 2.31 29.78
C THR A 432 -11.47 1.16 30.61
N ASN A 433 -11.72 1.17 31.92
CA ASN A 433 -11.29 0.19 32.92
C ASN A 433 -9.75 0.06 33.04
N VAL A 434 -9.04 1.18 32.87
CA VAL A 434 -7.55 1.18 32.90
C VAL A 434 -7.01 0.77 34.28
N GLU A 435 -7.64 1.21 35.38
CA GLU A 435 -7.18 0.88 36.72
C GLU A 435 -7.31 -0.62 37.03
N GLU A 436 -8.42 -1.24 36.62
CA GLU A 436 -8.61 -2.68 36.78
C GLU A 436 -7.61 -3.45 35.90
N GLY A 437 -7.38 -2.99 34.67
CA GLY A 437 -6.38 -3.58 33.80
C GLY A 437 -4.95 -3.50 34.37
N ARG A 438 -4.57 -2.35 34.94
CA ARG A 438 -3.26 -2.18 35.62
C ARG A 438 -3.13 -3.12 36.82
N LYS A 439 -4.19 -3.32 37.58
CA LYS A 439 -4.22 -4.25 38.69
C LYS A 439 -4.01 -5.69 38.24
N ILE A 440 -4.71 -6.14 37.19
CA ILE A 440 -4.54 -7.46 36.59
C ILE A 440 -3.09 -7.69 36.16
N ILE A 441 -2.46 -6.71 35.52
CA ILE A 441 -1.04 -6.77 35.13
C ILE A 441 -0.13 -6.89 36.34
N ALA A 442 -0.34 -6.04 37.37
CA ALA A 442 0.49 -6.05 38.61
C ALA A 442 0.39 -7.39 39.37
N GLU A 443 -0.81 -7.96 39.46
CA GLU A 443 -1.08 -9.22 40.16
C GLU A 443 -0.68 -10.47 39.33
N SER A 444 -0.31 -10.31 38.05
CA SER A 444 -0.01 -11.42 37.14
C SER A 444 1.22 -12.26 37.52
N GLY A 445 2.14 -11.70 38.30
CA GLY A 445 3.45 -12.28 38.64
C GLY A 445 4.44 -12.25 37.47
N LEU A 446 4.10 -11.63 36.34
CA LEU A 446 4.98 -11.44 35.19
C LEU A 446 5.72 -10.10 35.28
N LYS A 447 6.92 -10.04 34.66
CA LYS A 447 7.72 -8.82 34.62
C LYS A 447 7.29 -7.96 33.44
N PHE A 448 6.36 -7.05 33.67
CA PHE A 448 5.99 -6.02 32.71
C PHE A 448 6.59 -4.67 33.10
N SER A 449 7.01 -3.88 32.12
CA SER A 449 7.35 -2.46 32.30
C SER A 449 6.16 -1.62 31.85
N ILE A 450 5.72 -0.66 32.67
CA ILE A 450 4.56 0.19 32.37
C ILE A 450 5.03 1.63 32.20
N GLY A 451 4.76 2.22 31.02
CA GLY A 451 4.96 3.64 30.76
C GLY A 451 3.67 4.42 30.95
N ALA A 452 3.72 5.56 31.63
CA ALA A 452 2.57 6.43 31.84
C ALA A 452 2.20 7.23 30.58
N THR A 453 3.19 7.53 29.73
CA THR A 453 2.99 8.23 28.45
C THR A 453 3.51 7.39 27.29
N MET A 454 3.10 7.74 26.06
CA MET A 454 3.62 7.08 24.84
C MET A 454 5.13 7.21 24.73
N LYS A 455 5.67 8.41 25.06
CA LYS A 455 7.10 8.65 25.00
C LYS A 455 7.85 7.80 26.01
N GLU A 456 7.43 7.80 27.26
CA GLU A 456 8.04 6.99 28.32
C GLU A 456 8.03 5.49 27.98
N ALA A 457 6.90 4.98 27.48
CA ALA A 457 6.77 3.58 27.08
C ALA A 457 7.69 3.26 25.89
N ALA A 458 7.84 4.18 24.91
CA ALA A 458 8.76 4.00 23.80
C ALA A 458 10.23 4.02 24.28
N ASP A 459 10.61 4.94 25.18
CA ASP A 459 11.94 5.00 25.77
C ASP A 459 12.27 3.69 26.54
N LEU A 460 11.32 3.16 27.31
CA LEU A 460 11.44 1.87 28.00
C LEU A 460 11.60 0.70 27.01
N ALA A 461 10.81 0.68 25.92
CA ALA A 461 10.90 -0.37 24.91
C ALA A 461 12.24 -0.33 24.17
N VAL A 462 12.75 0.86 23.84
CA VAL A 462 14.06 1.04 23.20
C VAL A 462 15.18 0.61 24.14
N ALA A 463 15.12 0.96 25.42
CA ALA A 463 16.09 0.54 26.42
C ALA A 463 16.08 -0.99 26.57
N ALA A 464 14.90 -1.60 26.66
CA ALA A 464 14.74 -3.05 26.79
C ALA A 464 15.21 -3.84 25.55
N ALA A 465 15.08 -3.27 24.35
CA ALA A 465 15.56 -3.90 23.11
C ALA A 465 17.07 -3.82 22.90
N LYS A 466 17.74 -2.87 23.58
CA LYS A 466 19.21 -2.72 23.53
C LYS A 466 19.94 -3.64 24.51
N GLY A 467 19.25 -4.21 25.50
CA GLY A 467 19.79 -5.14 26.49
C GLY A 467 20.33 -4.44 27.68
#